data_95856879b927fc0ba354d7c6945b075e
#
_entry.id   95856879b927fc0ba354d7c6945b075e
#
_cell.length_a   1.000
_cell.length_b   1.000
_cell.length_c   1.000
_cell.angle_alpha   90.00
_cell.angle_beta   90.00
_cell.angle_gamma   90.00
#
_symmetry.space_group_name_H-M   'P 1'
#
loop_
_entity.id
_entity.type
_entity.pdbx_description
1 polymer ?
#
loop_
_entity_poly.entity_id
_entity_poly.type
_entity_poly.pdbx_seq_one_letter_code
_entity_poly.pdbx_strand_id
1 'polypeptide(L)'
;MLAALTGGEVVCHARGGARLSEQLNPTPRLGARTQAALAGERWDYVVLQEMSHGPITAPKSFFSSVERLCGQIRANGAVPVLFATWAYQKGGAKLAAKGWDYDGMASQLAEAYRKAALDNRALLADVGGRFYRWPDP
;
A
#
# COMPACT_ATOMS: atom_id res chain seq x y z
N MET A 1 -12.03 -10.27 7.37
CA MET A 1 -12.32 -11.01 6.12
C MET A 1 -11.17 -11.90 5.67
N LEU A 2 -9.95 -11.38 5.52
CA LEU A 2 -8.82 -12.20 5.08
C LEU A 2 -8.53 -13.38 6.03
N ALA A 3 -8.57 -13.15 7.34
CA ALA A 3 -8.38 -14.22 8.32
C ALA A 3 -9.45 -15.33 8.18
N ALA A 4 -10.70 -14.95 7.91
CA ALA A 4 -11.79 -15.91 7.70
C ALA A 4 -11.60 -16.74 6.42
N LEU A 5 -11.01 -16.13 5.37
CA LEU A 5 -10.78 -16.82 4.10
C LEU A 5 -9.57 -17.75 4.15
N THR A 6 -8.52 -17.39 4.91
CA THR A 6 -7.27 -18.15 4.94
C THR A 6 -7.12 -19.05 6.15
N GLY A 7 -7.93 -18.85 7.20
CA GLY A 7 -7.75 -19.51 8.49
C GLY A 7 -6.54 -19.02 9.26
N GLY A 8 -5.83 -18.01 8.75
CA GLY A 8 -4.63 -17.46 9.37
C GLY A 8 -4.91 -16.31 10.31
N GLU A 9 -3.91 -15.93 11.09
CA GLU A 9 -3.95 -14.75 11.93
C GLU A 9 -3.59 -13.51 11.09
N VAL A 10 -4.41 -12.46 11.18
CA VAL A 10 -4.15 -11.18 10.50
C VAL A 10 -4.15 -10.06 11.53
N VAL A 11 -3.04 -9.32 11.57
CA VAL A 11 -2.88 -8.16 12.44
C VAL A 11 -2.85 -6.90 11.59
N CYS A 12 -3.64 -5.89 11.96
CA CYS A 12 -3.77 -4.65 11.22
C CYS A 12 -3.06 -3.50 11.95
N HIS A 13 -2.06 -2.90 11.29
CA HIS A 13 -1.40 -1.67 11.72
C HIS A 13 -1.72 -0.57 10.71
N ALA A 14 -2.93 -0.02 10.80
CA ALA A 14 -3.43 0.95 9.84
C ALA A 14 -4.20 2.08 10.52
N ARG A 15 -4.30 3.18 9.82
CA ARG A 15 -5.09 4.35 10.20
C ARG A 15 -5.57 5.01 8.90
N GLY A 16 -6.76 5.58 8.91
CA GLY A 16 -7.26 6.33 7.75
C GLY A 16 -6.27 7.41 7.32
N GLY A 17 -5.92 7.43 6.04
CA GLY A 17 -4.98 8.40 5.49
C GLY A 17 -3.51 8.19 5.88
N ALA A 18 -3.15 7.08 6.50
CA ALA A 18 -1.77 6.80 6.89
C ALA A 18 -0.87 6.62 5.67
N ARG A 19 0.34 7.18 5.74
CA ARG A 19 1.37 7.02 4.73
C ARG A 19 2.36 5.94 5.15
N LEU A 20 2.98 5.28 4.19
CA LEU A 20 4.03 4.29 4.48
C LEU A 20 5.23 4.90 5.22
N SER A 21 5.51 6.18 4.98
CA SER A 21 6.56 6.88 5.72
C SER A 21 6.30 6.93 7.23
N GLU A 22 5.03 6.95 7.65
CA GLU A 22 4.66 6.90 9.07
C GLU A 22 4.98 5.54 9.70
N GLN A 23 4.88 4.46 8.92
CA GLN A 23 5.20 3.11 9.38
C GLN A 23 6.69 2.93 9.69
N LEU A 24 7.54 3.75 9.09
CA LEU A 24 8.98 3.78 9.31
C LEU A 24 9.39 4.63 10.52
N ASN A 25 8.54 5.52 10.95
CA ASN A 25 8.85 6.45 12.03
C ASN A 25 8.55 5.82 13.39
N PRO A 26 9.56 5.62 14.27
CA PRO A 26 9.35 4.98 15.56
C PRO A 26 8.68 5.88 16.61
N THR A 27 8.54 7.19 16.34
CA THR A 27 7.99 8.16 17.32
C THR A 27 6.47 8.14 17.41
N PRO A 28 5.68 8.23 16.28
CA PRO A 28 4.25 8.11 16.35
C PRO A 28 3.82 6.69 16.74
N ARG A 29 2.67 6.60 17.42
CA ARG A 29 2.15 5.31 17.89
C ARG A 29 2.05 4.25 16.81
N LEU A 30 1.56 4.61 15.62
CA LEU A 30 1.42 3.67 14.50
C LEU A 30 2.77 3.10 14.05
N GLY A 31 3.73 3.98 13.78
CA GLY A 31 5.06 3.57 13.36
C GLY A 31 5.80 2.80 14.45
N ALA A 32 5.68 3.23 15.71
CA ALA A 32 6.29 2.51 16.84
C ALA A 32 5.80 1.06 16.93
N ARG A 33 4.50 0.84 16.77
CA ARG A 33 3.92 -0.51 16.77
C ARG A 33 4.41 -1.35 15.59
N THR A 34 4.46 -0.75 14.41
CA THR A 34 4.94 -1.43 13.20
C THR A 34 6.40 -1.82 13.33
N GLN A 35 7.25 -0.89 13.77
CA GLN A 35 8.67 -1.17 13.95
C GLN A 35 8.91 -2.25 15.02
N ALA A 36 8.17 -2.23 16.10
CA ALA A 36 8.25 -3.25 17.14
C ALA A 36 7.82 -4.63 16.62
N ALA A 37 6.75 -4.69 15.84
CA ALA A 37 6.27 -5.94 15.25
C ALA A 37 7.26 -6.53 14.26
N LEU A 38 7.87 -5.71 13.42
CA LEU A 38 8.86 -6.16 12.43
C LEU A 38 10.17 -6.60 13.09
N ALA A 39 10.54 -6.01 14.22
CA ALA A 39 11.76 -6.35 14.95
C ALA A 39 11.59 -7.56 15.87
N GLY A 40 10.42 -7.71 16.50
CA GLY A 40 10.20 -8.67 17.58
C GLY A 40 9.32 -9.87 17.28
N GLU A 41 8.59 -9.85 16.16
CA GLU A 41 7.67 -10.93 15.81
C GLU A 41 8.01 -11.53 14.45
N ARG A 42 7.55 -12.75 14.20
CA ARG A 42 7.76 -13.46 12.93
C ARG A 42 6.49 -13.39 12.10
N TRP A 43 6.64 -13.02 10.83
CA TRP A 43 5.53 -12.88 9.89
C TRP A 43 5.80 -13.70 8.63
N ASP A 44 4.75 -14.25 8.03
CA ASP A 44 4.86 -14.91 6.74
C ASP A 44 4.79 -13.89 5.60
N TYR A 45 3.83 -12.98 5.68
CA TYR A 45 3.62 -11.91 4.71
C TYR A 45 3.36 -10.60 5.42
N VAL A 46 3.86 -9.51 4.86
CA VAL A 46 3.55 -8.16 5.32
C VAL A 46 3.01 -7.37 4.12
N VAL A 47 1.79 -6.87 4.26
CA VAL A 47 1.09 -6.13 3.21
C VAL A 47 1.27 -4.64 3.45
N LEU A 48 1.72 -3.93 2.42
CA LEU A 48 1.93 -2.49 2.44
C LEU A 48 0.90 -1.80 1.56
N GLN A 49 0.26 -0.76 2.11
CA GLN A 49 -0.69 0.07 1.38
C GLN A 49 -0.43 1.54 1.71
N GLU A 50 -0.23 2.36 0.67
CA GLU A 50 -0.08 3.80 0.80
C GLU A 50 -1.46 4.48 0.82
N MET A 51 -1.52 5.69 1.36
CA MET A 51 -2.75 6.49 1.30
C MET A 51 -3.14 6.75 -0.17
N SER A 52 -4.43 7.01 -0.41
CA SER A 52 -5.07 6.97 -1.73
C SER A 52 -4.29 7.58 -2.89
N HIS A 53 -3.75 8.79 -2.72
CA HIS A 53 -3.05 9.49 -3.81
C HIS A 53 -1.55 9.64 -3.58
N GLY A 54 -1.02 9.06 -2.50
CA GLY A 54 0.39 9.18 -2.12
C GLY A 54 1.36 8.83 -3.25
N PRO A 55 1.15 7.72 -3.97
CA PRO A 55 2.04 7.36 -5.08
C PRO A 55 2.11 8.40 -6.21
N ILE A 56 1.08 9.22 -6.36
CA ILE A 56 1.00 10.27 -7.39
C ILE A 56 1.58 11.58 -6.87
N THR A 57 1.15 12.01 -5.68
CA THR A 57 1.49 13.34 -5.15
C THR A 57 2.81 13.40 -4.41
N ALA A 58 3.29 12.26 -3.90
CA ALA A 58 4.56 12.17 -3.20
C ALA A 58 5.32 10.91 -3.63
N PRO A 59 5.66 10.76 -4.94
CA PRO A 59 6.26 9.53 -5.46
C PRO A 59 7.61 9.21 -4.82
N LYS A 60 8.45 10.20 -4.56
CA LYS A 60 9.75 9.98 -3.94
C LYS A 60 9.60 9.36 -2.54
N SER A 61 8.71 9.90 -1.73
CA SER A 61 8.42 9.38 -0.40
C SER A 61 7.84 7.96 -0.48
N PHE A 62 6.93 7.73 -1.42
CA PHE A 62 6.34 6.42 -1.64
C PHE A 62 7.40 5.37 -1.99
N PHE A 63 8.20 5.62 -3.02
CA PHE A 63 9.22 4.66 -3.47
C PHE A 63 10.29 4.41 -2.41
N SER A 64 10.75 5.45 -1.75
CA SER A 64 11.73 5.33 -0.66
C SER A 64 11.18 4.53 0.52
N SER A 65 9.93 4.78 0.90
CA SER A 65 9.28 4.06 2.00
C SER A 65 9.08 2.59 1.68
N VAL A 66 8.66 2.27 0.45
CA VAL A 66 8.50 0.88 0.00
C VAL A 66 9.85 0.16 0.06
N GLU A 67 10.91 0.76 -0.46
CA GLU A 67 12.24 0.16 -0.44
C GLU A 67 12.70 -0.17 0.98
N ARG A 68 12.58 0.80 1.89
CA ARG A 68 13.01 0.62 3.28
C ARG A 68 12.17 -0.41 4.02
N LEU A 69 10.84 -0.37 3.86
CA LEU A 69 9.95 -1.33 4.49
C LEU A 69 10.16 -2.74 3.93
N CYS A 70 10.34 -2.89 2.63
CA CYS A 70 10.66 -4.18 2.03
C CYS A 70 11.97 -4.76 2.58
N GLY A 71 12.97 -3.93 2.80
CA GLY A 71 14.22 -4.35 3.46
C GLY A 71 13.98 -4.87 4.87
N GLN A 72 13.19 -4.17 5.67
CA GLN A 72 12.83 -4.59 7.03
C GLN A 72 12.01 -5.89 7.02
N ILE A 73 11.06 -6.00 6.09
CA ILE A 73 10.22 -7.19 5.94
C ILE A 73 11.07 -8.41 5.62
N ARG A 74 12.02 -8.29 4.69
CA ARG A 74 12.93 -9.39 4.35
C ARG A 74 13.87 -9.74 5.48
N ALA A 75 14.35 -8.75 6.23
CA ALA A 75 15.18 -8.99 7.40
C ALA A 75 14.41 -9.77 8.48
N ASN A 76 13.09 -9.60 8.56
CA ASN A 76 12.21 -10.38 9.41
C ASN A 76 12.04 -11.83 8.91
N GLY A 77 12.31 -12.10 7.64
CA GLY A 77 12.05 -13.38 6.99
C GLY A 77 10.69 -13.46 6.28
N ALA A 78 9.95 -12.36 6.28
CA ALA A 78 8.63 -12.30 5.65
C ALA A 78 8.71 -11.90 4.16
N VAL A 79 7.61 -12.11 3.46
CA VAL A 79 7.46 -11.73 2.05
C VAL A 79 6.67 -10.43 1.97
N PRO A 80 7.23 -9.37 1.34
CA PRO A 80 6.50 -8.12 1.16
C PRO A 80 5.45 -8.25 0.05
N VAL A 81 4.27 -7.71 0.30
CA VAL A 81 3.15 -7.64 -0.65
C VAL A 81 2.68 -6.20 -0.75
N LEU A 82 2.64 -5.65 -1.96
CA LEU A 82 2.08 -4.33 -2.20
C LEU A 82 0.61 -4.45 -2.56
N PHE A 83 -0.23 -3.71 -1.84
CA PHE A 83 -1.67 -3.64 -2.10
C PHE A 83 -1.93 -2.41 -2.96
N ALA A 84 -2.12 -2.61 -4.27
CA ALA A 84 -2.41 -1.53 -5.21
C ALA A 84 -3.84 -1.04 -5.02
N THR A 85 -3.96 0.22 -4.59
CA THR A 85 -5.26 0.85 -4.34
C THR A 85 -5.92 1.28 -5.65
N TRP A 86 -7.20 1.65 -5.56
CA TRP A 86 -8.00 2.08 -6.69
C TRP A 86 -8.09 3.61 -6.75
N ALA A 87 -8.47 4.12 -7.93
CA ALA A 87 -8.73 5.53 -8.13
C ALA A 87 -10.00 5.98 -7.39
N TYR A 88 -10.10 7.28 -7.13
CA TYR A 88 -11.32 7.87 -6.60
C TYR A 88 -12.50 7.61 -7.55
N GLN A 89 -13.70 7.67 -7.00
CA GLN A 89 -14.93 7.41 -7.76
C GLN A 89 -15.01 8.26 -9.03
N LYS A 90 -15.29 7.62 -10.15
CA LYS A 90 -15.45 8.29 -11.44
C LYS A 90 -16.58 9.33 -11.36
N GLY A 91 -16.28 10.56 -11.79
CA GLY A 91 -17.21 11.68 -11.69
C GLY A 91 -17.41 12.23 -10.29
N GLY A 92 -16.65 11.75 -9.30
CA GLY A 92 -16.79 12.18 -7.91
C GLY A 92 -16.07 13.48 -7.58
N ALA A 93 -16.46 14.07 -6.45
CA ALA A 93 -15.94 15.35 -6.00
C ALA A 93 -14.42 15.33 -5.73
N LYS A 94 -13.87 14.23 -5.30
CA LYS A 94 -12.43 14.12 -4.99
C LYS A 94 -11.56 14.24 -6.23
N LEU A 95 -11.98 13.65 -7.35
CA LEU A 95 -11.29 13.82 -8.64
C LEU A 95 -11.39 15.25 -9.13
N ALA A 96 -12.61 15.83 -9.06
CA ALA A 96 -12.85 17.22 -9.49
C ALA A 96 -12.00 18.20 -8.69
N ALA A 97 -11.89 18.02 -7.38
CA ALA A 97 -11.11 18.89 -6.51
C ALA A 97 -9.61 18.90 -6.86
N LYS A 98 -9.10 17.81 -7.41
CA LYS A 98 -7.70 17.69 -7.82
C LYS A 98 -7.46 18.00 -9.30
N GLY A 99 -8.54 18.18 -10.07
CA GLY A 99 -8.43 18.35 -11.51
C GLY A 99 -7.98 17.09 -12.24
N TRP A 100 -8.23 15.91 -11.67
CA TRP A 100 -7.82 14.63 -12.24
C TRP A 100 -9.00 13.92 -12.90
N ASP A 101 -8.70 13.10 -13.92
CA ASP A 101 -9.65 12.15 -14.47
C ASP A 101 -9.45 10.75 -13.88
N TYR A 102 -10.49 9.94 -13.99
CA TYR A 102 -10.48 8.58 -13.44
C TYR A 102 -9.42 7.68 -14.08
N ASP A 103 -9.35 7.70 -15.42
CA ASP A 103 -8.41 6.85 -16.15
C ASP A 103 -6.96 7.24 -15.86
N GLY A 104 -6.68 8.53 -15.80
CA GLY A 104 -5.35 9.05 -15.48
C GLY A 104 -4.91 8.65 -14.07
N MET A 105 -5.78 8.81 -13.09
CA MET A 105 -5.47 8.41 -11.71
C MET A 105 -5.25 6.90 -11.60
N ALA A 106 -6.13 6.10 -12.19
CA ALA A 106 -6.01 4.65 -12.17
C ALA A 106 -4.70 4.18 -12.82
N SER A 107 -4.34 4.76 -13.96
CA SER A 107 -3.11 4.44 -14.69
C SER A 107 -1.87 4.80 -13.89
N GLN A 108 -1.82 5.97 -13.28
CA GLN A 108 -0.68 6.42 -12.48
C GLN A 108 -0.50 5.56 -11.23
N LEU A 109 -1.59 5.19 -10.55
CA LEU A 109 -1.51 4.29 -9.40
C LEU A 109 -1.00 2.90 -9.80
N ALA A 110 -1.55 2.33 -10.87
CA ALA A 110 -1.15 1.02 -11.35
C ALA A 110 0.34 0.99 -11.73
N GLU A 111 0.82 2.01 -12.42
CA GLU A 111 2.22 2.12 -12.82
C GLU A 111 3.14 2.26 -11.61
N ALA A 112 2.80 3.11 -10.65
CA ALA A 112 3.61 3.33 -9.45
C ALA A 112 3.73 2.04 -8.61
N TYR A 113 2.63 1.35 -8.36
CA TYR A 113 2.66 0.11 -7.59
C TYR A 113 3.41 -1.00 -8.32
N ARG A 114 3.23 -1.11 -9.63
CA ARG A 114 3.95 -2.11 -10.43
C ARG A 114 5.45 -1.86 -10.40
N LYS A 115 5.88 -0.60 -10.58
CA LYS A 115 7.30 -0.24 -10.51
C LYS A 115 7.87 -0.54 -9.13
N ALA A 116 7.18 -0.15 -8.07
CA ALA A 116 7.62 -0.41 -6.70
C ALA A 116 7.76 -1.91 -6.43
N ALA A 117 6.82 -2.72 -6.89
CA ALA A 117 6.86 -4.16 -6.73
C ALA A 117 8.03 -4.79 -7.48
N LEU A 118 8.25 -4.39 -8.74
CA LEU A 118 9.37 -4.90 -9.55
C LEU A 118 10.71 -4.51 -8.95
N ASP A 119 10.89 -3.25 -8.58
CA ASP A 119 12.15 -2.75 -8.05
C ASP A 119 12.53 -3.41 -6.72
N ASN A 120 11.55 -3.83 -5.94
CA ASN A 120 11.76 -4.41 -4.62
C ASN A 120 11.48 -5.92 -4.56
N ARG A 121 11.20 -6.56 -5.68
CA ARG A 121 10.85 -7.99 -5.76
C ARG A 121 9.70 -8.34 -4.80
N ALA A 122 8.75 -7.45 -4.65
CA ALA A 122 7.56 -7.65 -3.84
C ALA A 122 6.44 -8.27 -4.68
N LEU A 123 5.56 -8.99 -4.01
CA LEU A 123 4.32 -9.45 -4.64
C LEU A 123 3.38 -8.26 -4.82
N LEU A 124 2.52 -8.31 -5.82
CA LEU A 124 1.55 -7.26 -6.10
C LEU A 124 0.13 -7.82 -6.04
N ALA A 125 -0.67 -7.29 -5.11
CA ALA A 125 -2.11 -7.52 -5.08
C ALA A 125 -2.78 -6.40 -5.88
N ASP A 126 -3.11 -6.67 -7.14
CA ASP A 126 -3.62 -5.67 -8.09
C ASP A 126 -5.12 -5.43 -7.91
N VAL A 127 -5.51 -4.94 -6.73
CA VAL A 127 -6.92 -4.66 -6.41
C VAL A 127 -7.43 -3.47 -7.22
N GLY A 128 -6.63 -2.41 -7.34
CA GLY A 128 -6.99 -1.23 -8.13
C GLY A 128 -7.23 -1.56 -9.60
N GLY A 129 -6.39 -2.39 -10.20
CA GLY A 129 -6.58 -2.83 -11.57
C GLY A 129 -7.82 -3.69 -11.75
N ARG A 130 -8.15 -4.51 -10.76
CA ARG A 130 -9.39 -5.28 -10.77
C ARG A 130 -10.62 -4.38 -10.73
N PHE A 131 -10.64 -3.38 -9.86
CA PHE A 131 -11.73 -2.41 -9.81
C PHE A 131 -11.88 -1.64 -11.13
N TYR A 132 -10.77 -1.22 -11.72
CA TYR A 132 -10.78 -0.49 -12.99
C TYR A 132 -11.38 -1.31 -14.13
N ARG A 133 -11.07 -2.61 -14.17
CA ARG A 133 -11.57 -3.52 -15.22
C ARG A 133 -12.95 -4.10 -14.90
N TRP A 134 -13.51 -3.81 -13.73
CA TRP A 134 -14.84 -4.30 -13.36
C TRP A 134 -15.88 -3.58 -14.23
N PRO A 135 -16.78 -4.31 -14.88
CA PRO A 135 -17.82 -3.67 -15.69
C PRO A 135 -18.75 -2.84 -14.82
N ASP A 136 -19.08 -1.66 -15.30
CA ASP A 136 -20.09 -0.83 -14.65
C ASP A 136 -21.42 -1.60 -14.61
N PRO A 137 -22.13 -1.53 -13.50
CA PRO A 137 -23.43 -2.20 -13.38
C PRO A 137 -24.47 -1.63 -14.35
#